data_55e2d4b1decd63556b8c8f41732b1902
#
_entry.id   55e2d4b1decd63556b8c8f41732b1902
#
_cell.length_a   1.000
_cell.length_b   1.000
_cell.length_c   1.000
_cell.angle_alpha   90.00
_cell.angle_beta   90.00
_cell.angle_gamma   90.00
#
_symmetry.space_group_name_H-M   'P 1'
#
loop_
_entity.id
_entity.type
_entity.pdbx_description
1 polymer ?
#
loop_
_entity_poly.entity_id
_entity_poly.type
_entity_poly.pdbx_seq_one_letter_code
_entity_poly.pdbx_strand_id
1 'polypeptide(L)'
;QLGKHIASGATFVTNFILVNESGYFDSASETKPMLHLWSLAIEEQFYIAWPLILWLAWKARLNLFTITLLITAISFYLNIILVELSPAEAFFLPISRFWEMLSGSILAWLIVYKKDALLTAQQWCDTVLVKISRSQDVSPDGRLVIN
;
A
#
# COMPACT_ATOMS: atom_id res chain seq x y z
N GLN A 1 20.48 22.89 6.10
CA GLN A 1 19.69 21.65 5.98
C GLN A 1 18.19 21.93 6.20
N LEU A 2 17.78 22.66 7.26
CA LEU A 2 16.36 22.91 7.57
C LEU A 2 15.59 23.56 6.40
N GLY A 3 16.15 24.57 5.73
CA GLY A 3 15.51 25.20 4.58
C GLY A 3 15.28 24.25 3.38
N LYS A 4 16.17 23.28 3.17
CA LYS A 4 16.02 22.25 2.13
C LYS A 4 14.84 21.32 2.45
N HIS A 5 14.70 20.90 3.70
CA HIS A 5 13.58 20.05 4.14
C HIS A 5 12.24 20.78 4.11
N ILE A 6 12.19 22.07 4.46
CA ILE A 6 10.97 22.88 4.35
C ILE A 6 10.57 23.03 2.89
N ALA A 7 11.50 23.36 1.99
CA ALA A 7 11.21 23.48 0.56
C ALA A 7 10.74 22.16 -0.05
N SER A 8 11.36 21.03 0.32
CA SER A 8 10.94 19.71 -0.16
C SER A 8 9.58 19.27 0.37
N GLY A 9 9.26 19.64 1.60
CA GLY A 9 7.92 19.42 2.16
C GLY A 9 6.84 20.18 1.40
N ALA A 10 7.11 21.43 1.07
CA ALA A 10 6.19 22.28 0.29
C ALA A 10 6.03 21.83 -1.18
N THR A 11 7.00 21.10 -1.74
CA THR A 11 6.96 20.58 -3.12
C THR A 11 6.63 19.08 -3.19
N PHE A 12 6.29 18.44 -2.06
CA PHE A 12 5.97 17.00 -1.97
C PHE A 12 7.07 16.06 -2.50
N VAL A 13 8.34 16.46 -2.38
CA VAL A 13 9.51 15.66 -2.83
C VAL A 13 10.41 15.23 -1.67
N THR A 14 9.93 15.30 -0.44
CA THR A 14 10.69 14.96 0.78
C THR A 14 11.19 13.52 0.76
N ASN A 15 10.41 12.59 0.19
CA ASN A 15 10.77 11.19 0.05
C ASN A 15 12.06 10.98 -0.76
N PHE A 16 12.24 11.71 -1.88
CA PHE A 16 13.46 11.61 -2.70
C PHE A 16 14.71 12.17 -1.99
N ILE A 17 14.54 13.23 -1.17
CA ILE A 17 15.64 13.76 -0.37
C ILE A 17 16.05 12.75 0.69
N LEU A 18 15.09 12.09 1.34
CA LEU A 18 15.35 11.09 2.37
C LEU A 18 16.03 9.83 1.79
N VAL A 19 15.69 9.39 0.59
CA VAL A 19 16.44 8.32 -0.12
C VAL A 19 17.92 8.68 -0.25
N ASN A 20 18.22 9.88 -0.73
CA ASN A 20 19.61 10.32 -0.91
C ASN A 20 20.37 10.50 0.41
N GLU A 21 19.68 10.84 1.49
CA GLU A 21 20.29 11.05 2.80
C GLU A 21 20.42 9.76 3.60
N SER A 22 19.57 8.75 3.39
CA SER A 22 19.62 7.47 4.09
C SER A 22 20.84 6.62 3.75
N GLY A 23 21.42 6.79 2.55
CA GLY A 23 22.66 6.13 2.14
C GLY A 23 23.92 6.66 2.81
N TYR A 24 23.88 7.82 3.45
CA TYR A 24 25.06 8.50 4.02
C TYR A 24 25.08 8.60 5.56
N PHE A 25 23.91 8.49 6.25
CA PHE A 25 23.80 8.69 7.69
C PHE A 25 22.81 7.69 8.31
N ASP A 26 23.26 6.51 8.64
CA ASP A 26 22.47 5.47 9.30
C ASP A 26 22.15 5.75 10.78
N SER A 27 22.62 6.88 11.34
CA SER A 27 22.53 7.17 12.79
C SER A 27 21.66 8.37 13.18
N ALA A 28 21.00 9.07 12.25
CA ALA A 28 20.35 10.35 12.53
C ALA A 28 18.86 10.45 12.11
N SER A 29 18.16 9.36 11.95
CA SER A 29 16.72 9.39 11.59
C SER A 29 15.86 10.06 12.68
N GLU A 30 16.21 9.89 13.96
CA GLU A 30 15.48 10.47 15.09
C GLU A 30 15.63 12.00 15.20
N THR A 31 16.62 12.61 14.55
CA THR A 31 16.87 14.05 14.63
C THR A 31 16.27 14.85 13.47
N LYS A 32 15.57 14.21 12.53
CA LYS A 32 14.96 14.88 11.37
C LYS A 32 13.55 15.38 11.70
N PRO A 33 13.35 16.69 11.89
CA PRO A 33 12.08 17.24 12.40
C PRO A 33 10.88 17.06 11.47
N MET A 34 11.11 16.68 10.21
CA MET A 34 10.06 16.49 9.19
C MET A 34 10.05 15.07 8.61
N LEU A 35 10.61 14.10 9.34
CA LEU A 35 10.69 12.73 8.85
C LEU A 35 9.30 12.16 8.47
N HIS A 36 8.26 12.48 9.24
CA HIS A 36 6.89 11.97 9.02
C HIS A 36 6.17 12.57 7.80
N LEU A 37 6.72 13.62 7.15
CA LEU A 37 6.12 14.20 5.95
C LEU A 37 6.38 13.38 4.66
N TRP A 38 7.25 12.39 4.72
CA TRP A 38 7.57 11.58 3.53
C TRP A 38 6.37 10.77 3.03
N SER A 39 5.55 10.23 3.92
CA SER A 39 4.36 9.46 3.55
C SER A 39 3.30 10.34 2.89
N LEU A 40 3.12 11.57 3.42
CA LEU A 40 2.24 12.57 2.83
C LEU A 40 2.70 12.93 1.42
N ALA A 41 4.01 13.08 1.21
CA ALA A 41 4.56 13.37 -0.12
C ALA A 41 4.23 12.26 -1.15
N ILE A 42 4.30 11.00 -0.75
CA ILE A 42 3.92 9.87 -1.61
C ILE A 42 2.43 9.89 -1.93
N GLU A 43 1.58 10.16 -0.94
CA GLU A 43 0.13 10.25 -1.12
C GLU A 43 -0.26 11.36 -2.10
N GLU A 44 0.31 12.56 -1.95
CA GLU A 44 0.06 13.69 -2.85
C GLU A 44 0.54 13.41 -4.28
N GLN A 45 1.71 12.79 -4.45
CA GLN A 45 2.19 12.34 -5.75
C GLN A 45 1.24 11.34 -6.38
N PHE A 46 0.69 10.41 -5.61
CA PHE A 46 -0.29 9.45 -6.09
C PHE A 46 -1.59 10.15 -6.51
N TYR A 47 -2.13 11.08 -5.71
CA TYR A 47 -3.36 11.80 -6.02
C TYR A 47 -3.25 12.67 -7.28
N ILE A 48 -2.06 13.10 -7.64
CA ILE A 48 -1.81 13.82 -8.91
C ILE A 48 -1.65 12.83 -10.06
N ALA A 49 -0.82 11.80 -9.89
CA ALA A 49 -0.47 10.87 -10.95
C ALA A 49 -1.64 9.95 -11.32
N TRP A 50 -2.41 9.48 -10.34
CA TRP A 50 -3.45 8.48 -10.54
C TRP A 50 -4.61 8.96 -11.44
N PRO A 51 -5.22 10.12 -11.24
CA PRO A 51 -6.24 10.64 -12.15
C PRO A 51 -5.71 10.85 -13.57
N LEU A 52 -4.45 11.28 -13.72
CA LEU A 52 -3.83 11.46 -15.03
C LEU A 52 -3.66 10.12 -15.76
N ILE A 53 -3.21 9.08 -15.06
CA ILE A 53 -3.07 7.73 -15.61
C ILE A 53 -4.44 7.19 -16.04
N LEU A 54 -5.47 7.34 -15.21
CA LEU A 54 -6.82 6.92 -15.54
C LEU A 54 -7.39 7.67 -16.75
N TRP A 55 -7.16 8.98 -16.83
CA TRP A 55 -7.58 9.80 -17.97
C TRP A 55 -6.88 9.35 -19.27
N LEU A 56 -5.59 9.09 -19.23
CA LEU A 56 -4.82 8.58 -20.39
C LEU A 56 -5.31 7.19 -20.80
N ALA A 57 -5.53 6.29 -19.85
CA ALA A 57 -6.05 4.95 -20.11
C ALA A 57 -7.46 5.00 -20.74
N TRP A 58 -8.31 5.88 -20.23
CA TRP A 58 -9.64 6.10 -20.80
C TRP A 58 -9.57 6.66 -22.23
N LYS A 59 -8.71 7.66 -22.47
CA LYS A 59 -8.49 8.24 -23.80
C LYS A 59 -7.95 7.22 -24.80
N ALA A 60 -7.09 6.31 -24.34
CA ALA A 60 -6.54 5.21 -25.12
C ALA A 60 -7.53 4.02 -25.28
N ARG A 61 -8.75 4.13 -24.73
CA ARG A 61 -9.78 3.06 -24.72
C ARG A 61 -9.29 1.76 -24.10
N LEU A 62 -8.38 1.83 -23.14
CA LEU A 62 -7.89 0.68 -22.40
C LEU A 62 -8.85 0.32 -21.26
N ASN A 63 -8.85 -0.97 -20.88
CA ASN A 63 -9.62 -1.42 -19.74
C ASN A 63 -8.99 -0.89 -18.44
N LEU A 64 -9.69 0.01 -17.74
CA LEU A 64 -9.20 0.68 -16.54
C LEU A 64 -8.86 -0.33 -15.43
N PHE A 65 -9.64 -1.38 -15.27
CA PHE A 65 -9.37 -2.43 -14.28
C PHE A 65 -8.06 -3.17 -14.60
N THR A 66 -7.84 -3.53 -15.85
CA THR A 66 -6.62 -4.23 -16.28
C THR A 66 -5.39 -3.35 -16.05
N ILE A 67 -5.45 -2.05 -16.35
CA ILE A 67 -4.36 -1.10 -16.10
C ILE A 67 -4.08 -0.99 -14.60
N THR A 68 -5.12 -0.84 -13.77
CA THR A 68 -4.97 -0.78 -12.31
C THR A 68 -4.27 -2.03 -11.78
N LEU A 69 -4.73 -3.21 -12.21
CA LEU A 69 -4.17 -4.49 -11.79
C LEU A 69 -2.71 -4.64 -12.22
N LEU A 70 -2.39 -4.24 -13.46
CA LEU A 70 -1.03 -4.30 -13.99
C LEU A 70 -0.08 -3.41 -13.21
N ILE A 71 -0.47 -2.14 -12.96
CA ILE A 71 0.37 -1.19 -12.21
C ILE A 71 0.54 -1.68 -10.76
N THR A 72 -0.51 -2.22 -10.14
CA THR A 72 -0.43 -2.82 -8.80
C THR A 72 0.58 -3.96 -8.76
N ALA A 73 0.51 -4.88 -9.73
CA ALA A 73 1.42 -6.02 -9.80
C ALA A 73 2.88 -5.59 -10.02
N ILE A 74 3.12 -4.62 -10.90
CA ILE A 74 4.46 -4.06 -11.15
C ILE A 74 4.99 -3.38 -9.89
N SER A 75 4.20 -2.52 -9.24
CA SER A 75 4.59 -1.82 -8.02
C SER A 75 4.93 -2.80 -6.89
N PHE A 76 4.12 -3.83 -6.72
CA PHE A 76 4.36 -4.88 -5.72
C PHE A 76 5.62 -5.69 -6.03
N TYR A 77 5.85 -6.06 -7.28
CA TYR A 77 7.06 -6.76 -7.71
C TYR A 77 8.32 -5.94 -7.47
N LEU A 78 8.28 -4.63 -7.81
CA LEU A 78 9.39 -3.71 -7.54
C LEU A 78 9.64 -3.56 -6.03
N ASN A 79 8.59 -3.54 -5.21
CA ASN A 79 8.75 -3.51 -3.76
C ASN A 79 9.53 -4.73 -3.25
N ILE A 80 9.21 -5.95 -3.71
CA ILE A 80 9.92 -7.17 -3.31
C ILE A 80 11.41 -7.09 -3.68
N ILE A 81 11.73 -6.67 -4.90
CA ILE A 81 13.12 -6.56 -5.35
C ILE A 81 13.87 -5.49 -4.54
N LEU A 82 13.26 -4.32 -4.36
CA LEU A 82 13.92 -3.20 -3.66
C LEU A 82 14.14 -3.48 -2.18
N VAL A 83 13.27 -4.25 -1.53
CA VAL A 83 13.48 -4.66 -0.13
C VAL A 83 14.77 -5.48 0.04
N GLU A 84 15.13 -6.30 -0.94
CA GLU A 84 16.37 -7.10 -0.90
C GLU A 84 17.61 -6.28 -1.28
N LEU A 85 17.49 -5.36 -2.25
CA LEU A 85 18.62 -4.59 -2.78
C LEU A 85 18.93 -3.34 -1.95
N SER A 86 17.91 -2.57 -1.61
CA SER A 86 18.01 -1.27 -0.95
C SER A 86 16.76 -0.99 -0.10
N PRO A 87 16.72 -1.43 1.17
CA PRO A 87 15.56 -1.24 2.04
C PRO A 87 15.09 0.22 2.16
N ALA A 88 16.03 1.18 2.13
CA ALA A 88 15.70 2.60 2.18
C ALA A 88 14.95 3.07 0.92
N GLU A 89 15.36 2.60 -0.26
CA GLU A 89 14.66 2.91 -1.50
C GLU A 89 13.28 2.25 -1.54
N ALA A 90 13.16 0.99 -1.10
CA ALA A 90 11.88 0.30 -0.98
C ALA A 90 10.90 1.06 -0.08
N PHE A 91 11.41 1.72 0.97
CA PHE A 91 10.60 2.44 1.95
C PHE A 91 10.18 3.84 1.49
N PHE A 92 11.07 4.61 0.85
CA PHE A 92 10.84 6.02 0.53
C PHE A 92 10.38 6.28 -0.92
N LEU A 93 10.58 5.34 -1.85
CA LEU A 93 10.15 5.54 -3.24
C LEU A 93 8.65 5.32 -3.42
N PRO A 94 7.95 6.21 -4.15
CA PRO A 94 6.51 6.10 -4.36
C PRO A 94 6.14 4.86 -5.20
N ILE A 95 6.99 4.50 -6.17
CA ILE A 95 6.71 3.40 -7.09
C ILE A 95 6.61 2.03 -6.39
N SER A 96 7.36 1.82 -5.31
CA SER A 96 7.32 0.60 -4.49
C SER A 96 6.13 0.55 -3.54
N ARG A 97 5.40 1.67 -3.35
CA ARG A 97 4.28 1.78 -2.41
C ARG A 97 2.93 2.04 -3.05
N PHE A 98 2.89 2.35 -4.33
CA PHE A 98 1.62 2.58 -5.04
C PHE A 98 0.68 1.39 -5.00
N TRP A 99 1.18 0.16 -4.92
CA TRP A 99 0.35 -1.03 -4.77
C TRP A 99 -0.55 -1.00 -3.53
N GLU A 100 -0.11 -0.37 -2.42
CA GLU A 100 -0.89 -0.22 -1.19
C GLU A 100 -2.17 0.61 -1.46
N MET A 101 -2.03 1.75 -2.13
CA MET A 101 -3.15 2.63 -2.47
C MET A 101 -4.02 2.05 -3.59
N LEU A 102 -3.40 1.38 -4.57
CA LEU A 102 -4.10 0.75 -5.69
C LEU A 102 -4.92 -0.47 -5.25
N SER A 103 -4.52 -1.17 -4.20
CA SER A 103 -5.31 -2.26 -3.62
C SER A 103 -6.69 -1.77 -3.16
N GLY A 104 -6.77 -0.56 -2.58
CA GLY A 104 -8.04 0.10 -2.26
C GLY A 104 -8.88 0.41 -3.51
N SER A 105 -8.24 0.84 -4.60
CA SER A 105 -8.93 1.10 -5.88
C SER A 105 -9.50 -0.18 -6.50
N ILE A 106 -8.77 -1.29 -6.43
CA ILE A 106 -9.23 -2.62 -6.86
C ILE A 106 -10.42 -3.07 -6.01
N LEU A 107 -10.34 -2.92 -4.69
CA LEU A 107 -11.43 -3.27 -3.78
C LEU A 107 -12.68 -2.43 -4.07
N ALA A 108 -12.54 -1.12 -4.26
CA ALA A 108 -13.65 -0.24 -4.61
C ALA A 108 -14.33 -0.68 -5.91
N TRP A 109 -13.54 -1.03 -6.93
CA TRP A 109 -14.06 -1.56 -8.19
C TRP A 109 -14.84 -2.87 -7.99
N LEU A 110 -14.31 -3.80 -7.19
CA LEU A 110 -14.96 -5.07 -6.87
C LEU A 110 -16.30 -4.84 -6.14
N ILE A 111 -16.36 -3.91 -5.19
CA ILE A 111 -17.58 -3.56 -4.47
C ILE A 111 -18.66 -3.03 -5.42
N VAL A 112 -18.28 -2.22 -6.40
CA VAL A 112 -19.24 -1.60 -7.33
C VAL A 112 -19.73 -2.60 -8.38
N TYR A 113 -18.82 -3.40 -8.97
CA TYR A 113 -19.13 -4.22 -10.14
C TYR A 113 -19.32 -5.72 -9.86
N LYS A 114 -18.86 -6.22 -8.71
CA LYS A 114 -18.87 -7.65 -8.36
C LYS A 114 -19.40 -7.91 -6.96
N LYS A 115 -20.52 -7.27 -6.57
CA LYS A 115 -21.14 -7.42 -5.24
C LYS A 115 -21.37 -8.89 -4.85
N ASP A 116 -21.84 -9.71 -5.80
CA ASP A 116 -22.13 -11.12 -5.54
C ASP A 116 -20.86 -11.93 -5.20
N ALA A 117 -19.74 -11.64 -5.86
CA ALA A 117 -18.47 -12.28 -5.57
C ALA A 117 -17.94 -11.90 -4.18
N LEU A 118 -18.16 -10.65 -3.74
CA LEU A 118 -17.77 -10.21 -2.40
C LEU A 118 -18.64 -10.85 -1.32
N LEU A 119 -19.95 -10.96 -1.53
CA LEU A 119 -20.84 -11.65 -0.60
C LEU A 119 -20.44 -13.12 -0.43
N THR A 120 -20.09 -13.80 -1.52
CA THR A 120 -19.57 -15.17 -1.47
C THR A 120 -18.25 -15.27 -0.70
N ALA A 121 -17.33 -14.34 -0.93
CA ALA A 121 -16.05 -14.27 -0.19
C ALA A 121 -16.27 -13.99 1.30
N GLN A 122 -17.18 -13.09 1.64
CA GLN A 122 -17.54 -12.77 3.02
C GLN A 122 -18.13 -14.01 3.72
N GLN A 123 -19.08 -14.70 3.09
CA GLN A 123 -19.67 -15.93 3.64
C GLN A 123 -18.61 -17.02 3.85
N TRP A 124 -17.65 -17.14 2.93
CA TRP A 124 -16.52 -18.06 3.10
C TRP A 124 -15.64 -17.69 4.29
N CYS A 125 -15.27 -16.41 4.44
CA CYS A 125 -14.52 -15.92 5.58
C CYS A 125 -15.25 -16.16 6.90
N ASP A 126 -16.54 -15.85 6.97
CA ASP A 126 -17.36 -16.10 8.17
C ASP A 126 -17.39 -17.58 8.52
N THR A 127 -17.54 -18.45 7.53
CA THR A 127 -17.54 -19.91 7.73
C THR A 127 -16.18 -20.39 8.29
N VAL A 128 -15.07 -19.85 7.77
CA VAL A 128 -13.73 -20.19 8.24
C VAL A 128 -13.50 -19.69 9.66
N LEU A 129 -13.89 -18.44 9.96
CA LEU A 129 -13.77 -17.86 11.29
C LEU A 129 -14.58 -18.63 12.35
N VAL A 130 -15.82 -18.99 12.04
CA VAL A 130 -16.66 -19.83 12.91
C VAL A 130 -16.01 -21.19 13.13
N LYS A 131 -15.43 -21.80 12.09
CA LYS A 131 -14.75 -23.09 12.20
C LYS A 131 -13.50 -23.02 13.09
N ILE A 132 -12.70 -21.94 12.97
CA ILE A 132 -11.52 -21.70 13.79
C ILE A 132 -11.93 -21.44 15.25
N SER A 133 -12.93 -20.58 15.50
CA SER A 133 -13.46 -20.30 16.83
C SER A 133 -13.95 -21.58 17.52
N ARG A 134 -14.72 -22.39 16.79
CA ARG A 134 -15.21 -23.66 17.32
C ARG A 134 -14.11 -24.68 17.60
N SER A 135 -12.98 -24.59 16.89
CA SER A 135 -11.81 -25.44 17.14
C SER A 135 -11.05 -25.05 18.41
N GLN A 136 -11.15 -23.79 18.84
CA GLN A 136 -10.53 -23.29 20.07
C GLN A 136 -11.36 -23.61 21.32
N ASP A 137 -12.69 -23.76 21.17
CA ASP A 137 -13.59 -24.11 22.27
C ASP A 137 -13.58 -25.60 22.63
N VAL A 138 -12.83 -26.44 21.90
CA VAL A 138 -12.64 -27.87 22.23
C VAL A 138 -11.40 -27.99 23.09
N SER A 139 -11.59 -28.32 24.38
CA SER A 139 -10.53 -28.67 25.31
C SER A 139 -9.69 -29.86 24.80
N PRO A 140 -8.39 -29.96 25.14
CA PRO A 140 -7.57 -31.13 24.80
C PRO A 140 -8.16 -32.46 25.27
N ASP A 141 -9.06 -32.45 26.23
CA ASP A 141 -9.81 -33.64 26.73
C ASP A 141 -11.08 -33.95 25.95
N GLY A 142 -11.36 -33.27 24.82
CA GLY A 142 -12.53 -33.54 23.99
C GLY A 142 -13.90 -33.18 24.62
N ARG A 143 -13.94 -32.46 25.73
CA ARG A 143 -15.16 -31.99 26.39
C ARG A 143 -15.49 -30.57 25.98
N LEU A 144 -16.73 -30.32 25.59
CA LEU A 144 -17.26 -28.98 25.37
C LEU A 144 -17.25 -28.22 26.69
N VAL A 145 -16.48 -27.12 26.77
CA VAL A 145 -16.58 -26.18 27.88
C VAL A 145 -17.79 -25.29 27.60
N ILE A 146 -18.93 -25.62 28.23
CA ILE A 146 -20.10 -24.76 28.25
C ILE A 146 -19.87 -23.74 29.37
N ASN A 147 -19.69 -22.49 28.99
CA ASN A 147 -19.65 -21.38 29.93
C ASN A 147 -20.96 -20.62 29.90
#